data_82278123429d0f92989f1a6f176e969f
#
_entry.id   82278123429d0f92989f1a6f176e969f
#
_cell.length_a   1.000
_cell.length_b   1.000
_cell.length_c   1.000
_cell.angle_alpha   90.00
_cell.angle_beta   90.00
_cell.angle_gamma   90.00
#
_symmetry.space_group_name_H-M   'P 1'
#
loop_
_entity.id
_entity.type
_entity.pdbx_description
1 polymer ?
#
loop_
_entity_poly.entity_id
_entity_poly.type
_entity_poly.pdbx_seq_one_letter_code
_entity_poly.pdbx_strand_id
1 'polypeptide(L)'
;PTMAIVDVMIVRINGKRLGIPINSIVEVANFKRDSTHHIGKGEAILLRDEVLQIFWLDEMMGISKICEILIVVQYQKRKCCIPVDIVEGKQEVVVKPLSSFIGNTRGISGITILGDGEVVPVLDVNTMV
;
A
#
# COMPACT_ATOMS: atom_id res chain seq x y z
N PRO A 1 12.87 -21.75 0.19
CA PRO A 1 12.05 -20.56 0.33
C PRO A 1 11.45 -20.48 1.71
N THR A 2 11.73 -19.40 2.37
CA THR A 2 11.27 -19.17 3.71
C THR A 2 10.01 -18.34 3.69
N MET A 3 9.00 -18.81 4.39
CA MET A 3 7.82 -18.00 4.67
C MET A 3 8.13 -17.07 5.85
N ALA A 4 7.66 -15.83 5.77
CA ALA A 4 7.85 -14.85 6.83
C ALA A 4 6.53 -14.58 7.53
N ILE A 5 6.60 -14.41 8.85
CA ILE A 5 5.47 -13.95 9.64
C ILE A 5 5.58 -12.44 9.79
N VAL A 6 4.57 -11.71 9.33
CA VAL A 6 4.60 -10.25 9.24
C VAL A 6 3.30 -9.67 9.79
N ASP A 7 3.43 -8.59 10.56
CA ASP A 7 2.26 -7.80 10.95
C ASP A 7 1.94 -6.82 9.82
N VAL A 8 0.73 -6.85 9.33
CA VAL A 8 0.28 -5.98 8.26
C VAL A 8 -0.97 -5.20 8.67
N MET A 9 -1.13 -4.04 8.07
CA MET A 9 -2.38 -3.30 8.08
C MET A 9 -3.17 -3.74 6.86
N ILE A 10 -4.36 -4.26 7.05
CA ILE A 10 -5.25 -4.63 5.95
C ILE A 10 -6.03 -3.41 5.53
N VAL A 11 -5.92 -3.05 4.27
CA VAL A 11 -6.65 -1.94 3.67
C VAL A 11 -7.46 -2.44 2.48
N ARG A 12 -8.44 -1.65 2.07
CA ARG A 12 -9.19 -1.91 0.84
C ARG A 12 -9.03 -0.76 -0.13
N ILE A 13 -8.83 -1.12 -1.39
CA ILE A 13 -8.81 -0.18 -2.51
C ILE A 13 -9.68 -0.79 -3.59
N ASN A 14 -10.73 -0.09 -3.99
CA ASN A 14 -11.67 -0.57 -5.01
C ASN A 14 -12.25 -1.95 -4.66
N GLY A 15 -12.56 -2.15 -3.39
CA GLY A 15 -13.13 -3.40 -2.89
C GLY A 15 -12.14 -4.55 -2.70
N LYS A 16 -10.90 -4.38 -3.09
CA LYS A 16 -9.85 -5.41 -2.97
C LYS A 16 -8.95 -5.13 -1.78
N ARG A 17 -8.55 -6.18 -1.09
CA ARG A 17 -7.67 -6.07 0.07
C ARG A 17 -6.21 -6.03 -0.33
N LEU A 18 -5.44 -5.30 0.46
CA LEU A 18 -3.98 -5.21 0.36
C LEU A 18 -3.42 -5.20 1.77
N GLY A 19 -2.33 -5.92 1.99
CA GLY A 19 -1.61 -5.88 3.26
C GLY A 19 -0.41 -4.95 3.17
N ILE A 20 -0.32 -3.99 4.08
CA ILE A 20 0.83 -3.08 4.14
C ILE A 20 1.59 -3.39 5.43
N PRO A 21 2.88 -3.76 5.35
CA PRO A 21 3.65 -4.05 6.56
C PRO A 21 3.60 -2.87 7.54
N ILE A 22 3.27 -3.16 8.79
CA ILE A 22 3.15 -2.14 9.82
C ILE A 22 4.45 -1.37 10.00
N ASN A 23 5.59 -2.04 9.89
CA ASN A 23 6.89 -1.40 10.05
C ASN A 23 7.19 -0.35 8.96
N SER A 24 6.48 -0.39 7.85
CA SER A 24 6.63 0.59 6.78
C SER A 24 5.73 1.81 6.97
N ILE A 25 4.75 1.74 7.86
CA ILE A 25 3.75 2.79 8.01
C ILE A 25 4.24 3.82 9.02
N VAL A 26 4.27 5.09 8.60
CA VAL A 26 4.59 6.22 9.46
C VAL A 26 3.33 6.76 10.13
N GLU A 27 2.26 6.90 9.36
CA GLU A 27 1.00 7.42 9.86
C GLU A 27 -0.13 7.14 8.89
N VAL A 28 -1.34 7.32 9.36
CA VAL A 28 -2.57 7.26 8.58
C VAL A 28 -3.22 8.64 8.70
N ALA A 29 -3.55 9.26 7.57
CA ALA A 29 -4.12 10.60 7.53
C ALA A 29 -5.34 10.64 6.63
N ASN A 30 -6.23 11.58 6.87
CA ASN A 30 -7.33 11.85 5.97
C ASN A 30 -6.91 12.89 4.92
N PHE A 31 -7.49 12.83 3.74
CA PHE A 31 -7.24 13.83 2.73
C PHE A 31 -8.44 14.01 1.82
N LYS A 32 -8.44 15.09 1.06
CA LYS A 32 -9.42 15.32 0.02
C LYS A 32 -8.76 15.11 -1.32
N ARG A 33 -9.45 14.42 -2.20
CA ARG A 33 -8.91 14.03 -3.50
C ARG A 33 -8.51 15.23 -4.37
N ASP A 34 -9.18 16.37 -4.19
CA ASP A 34 -8.90 17.60 -4.91
C ASP A 34 -7.73 18.40 -4.33
N SER A 35 -7.12 17.93 -3.23
CA SER A 35 -5.98 18.60 -2.61
C SER A 35 -4.63 18.13 -3.17
N THR A 36 -4.64 17.29 -4.19
CA THR A 36 -3.41 16.78 -4.81
C THR A 36 -2.95 17.69 -5.94
N HIS A 37 -1.66 17.66 -6.23
CA HIS A 37 -1.05 18.48 -7.26
C HIS A 37 -0.24 17.62 -8.21
N HIS A 38 -0.36 17.91 -9.50
CA HIS A 38 0.45 17.23 -10.50
C HIS A 38 1.83 17.86 -10.58
N ILE A 39 2.87 17.02 -10.51
CA ILE A 39 4.27 17.45 -10.67
C ILE A 39 4.91 16.50 -11.68
N GLY A 40 5.19 17.01 -12.88
CA GLY A 40 5.63 16.14 -13.96
C GLY A 40 4.58 15.09 -14.30
N LYS A 41 4.98 13.81 -14.25
CA LYS A 41 4.07 12.70 -14.49
C LYS A 41 3.44 12.14 -13.20
N GLY A 42 3.82 12.70 -12.06
CA GLY A 42 3.36 12.22 -10.78
C GLY A 42 2.39 13.17 -10.11
N GLU A 43 1.91 12.75 -8.98
CA GLU A 43 1.08 13.56 -8.11
C GLU A 43 1.71 13.66 -6.73
N ALA A 44 1.48 14.79 -6.08
CA ALA A 44 1.99 15.05 -4.74
C ALA A 44 0.94 15.72 -3.89
N ILE A 45 1.13 15.67 -2.60
CA ILE A 45 0.28 16.34 -1.62
C ILE A 45 1.16 17.02 -0.58
N LEU A 46 0.72 18.18 -0.11
CA LEU A 46 1.34 18.84 1.03
C LEU A 46 0.70 18.32 2.31
N LEU A 47 1.49 17.67 3.13
CA LEU A 47 1.03 17.11 4.40
C LEU A 47 1.96 17.62 5.50
N ARG A 48 1.44 18.47 6.37
CA ARG A 48 2.20 19.04 7.49
C ARG A 48 3.57 19.58 7.09
N ASP A 49 3.58 20.47 6.11
CA ASP A 49 4.77 21.14 5.60
C ASP A 49 5.74 20.24 4.82
N GLU A 50 5.38 18.98 4.58
CA GLU A 50 6.13 18.09 3.68
C GLU A 50 5.36 17.87 2.38
N VAL A 51 6.08 17.90 1.27
CA VAL A 51 5.51 17.52 -0.03
C VAL A 51 5.83 16.05 -0.25
N LEU A 52 4.78 15.23 -0.29
CA LEU A 52 4.93 13.79 -0.41
C LEU A 52 4.34 13.30 -1.74
N GLN A 53 5.04 12.41 -2.39
CA GLN A 53 4.56 11.78 -3.60
C GLN A 53 3.41 10.83 -3.29
N ILE A 54 2.42 10.80 -4.16
CA ILE A 54 1.30 9.88 -4.05
C ILE A 54 1.51 8.74 -5.05
N PHE A 55 1.43 7.51 -4.56
CA PHE A 55 1.43 6.32 -5.39
C PHE A 55 0.01 5.76 -5.45
N TRP A 56 -0.62 5.93 -6.60
CA TRP A 56 -1.92 5.33 -6.87
C TRP A 56 -1.70 3.88 -7.30
N LEU A 57 -2.39 2.97 -6.66
CA LEU A 57 -2.28 1.55 -6.99
C LEU A 57 -3.38 1.12 -7.98
N ASP A 58 -3.74 2.01 -8.89
CA ASP A 58 -4.83 1.80 -9.83
C ASP A 58 -4.60 0.61 -10.76
N GLU A 59 -3.36 0.41 -11.20
CA GLU A 59 -3.03 -0.70 -12.10
C GLU A 59 -3.22 -2.06 -11.44
N MET A 60 -2.91 -2.14 -10.14
CA MET A 60 -3.00 -3.37 -9.40
C MET A 60 -4.40 -3.61 -8.84
N MET A 61 -5.02 -2.56 -8.30
CA MET A 61 -6.24 -2.67 -7.51
C MET A 61 -7.48 -2.18 -8.26
N GLY A 62 -7.30 -1.50 -9.40
CA GLY A 62 -8.38 -0.83 -10.07
C GLY A 62 -8.59 0.59 -9.53
N ILE A 63 -9.33 1.39 -10.29
CA ILE A 63 -9.53 2.80 -9.94
C ILE A 63 -10.61 2.91 -8.86
N SER A 64 -10.26 3.54 -7.75
CA SER A 64 -11.21 3.88 -6.70
C SER A 64 -11.58 5.35 -6.80
N LYS A 65 -12.88 5.63 -6.61
CA LYS A 65 -13.39 7.00 -6.63
C LYS A 65 -13.59 7.58 -5.24
N ILE A 66 -13.35 6.78 -4.20
CA ILE A 66 -13.67 7.17 -2.82
C ILE A 66 -12.48 7.16 -1.88
N CYS A 67 -11.26 7.18 -2.42
CA CYS A 67 -10.07 7.26 -1.60
C CYS A 67 -10.01 8.59 -0.86
N GLU A 68 -10.13 8.55 0.46
CA GLU A 68 -10.04 9.72 1.34
C GLU A 68 -9.08 9.49 2.50
N ILE A 69 -8.35 8.39 2.48
CA ILE A 69 -7.39 8.00 3.51
C ILE A 69 -6.03 7.83 2.84
N LEU A 70 -5.01 8.44 3.43
CA LEU A 70 -3.63 8.25 3.01
C LEU A 70 -2.89 7.40 4.01
N ILE A 71 -2.24 6.36 3.52
CA ILE A 71 -1.27 5.61 4.31
C ILE A 71 0.10 6.17 3.96
N VAL A 72 0.75 6.82 4.91
CA VAL A 72 2.11 7.34 4.70
C VAL A 72 3.09 6.23 5.04
N VAL A 73 3.87 5.84 4.06
CA VAL A 73 4.86 4.78 4.21
C VAL A 73 6.26 5.35 4.02
N GLN A 74 7.24 4.66 4.58
CA GLN A 74 8.63 5.10 4.52
C GLN A 74 9.55 3.90 4.32
N TYR A 75 10.52 4.08 3.43
CA TYR A 75 11.65 3.18 3.29
C TYR A 75 12.93 4.01 3.34
N GLN A 76 13.78 3.72 4.33
CA GLN A 76 14.96 4.54 4.62
C GLN A 76 14.53 5.99 4.91
N LYS A 77 14.99 6.96 4.13
CA LYS A 77 14.62 8.38 4.32
C LYS A 77 13.54 8.86 3.36
N ARG A 78 12.97 7.97 2.57
CA ARG A 78 11.95 8.31 1.58
C ARG A 78 10.56 7.99 2.08
N LYS A 79 9.69 8.98 2.03
CA LYS A 79 8.28 8.82 2.35
C LYS A 79 7.43 8.97 1.12
N CYS A 80 6.34 8.23 1.06
CA CYS A 80 5.31 8.43 0.05
C CYS A 80 3.96 8.09 0.64
N CYS A 81 2.91 8.43 -0.09
CA CYS A 81 1.54 8.20 0.35
C CYS A 81 0.84 7.21 -0.57
N ILE A 82 0.03 6.35 0.02
CA ILE A 82 -0.81 5.40 -0.71
C ILE A 82 -2.26 5.70 -0.36
N PRO A 83 -3.07 6.17 -1.32
CA PRO A 83 -4.49 6.39 -1.07
C PRO A 83 -5.23 5.06 -0.96
N VAL A 84 -6.07 4.95 0.05
CA VAL A 84 -6.90 3.77 0.27
C VAL A 84 -8.33 4.19 0.59
N ASP A 85 -9.27 3.26 0.44
CA ASP A 85 -10.68 3.51 0.73
C ASP A 85 -11.00 3.24 2.19
N ILE A 86 -10.51 2.13 2.73
CA ILE A 86 -10.86 1.64 4.05
C ILE A 86 -9.61 1.06 4.71
N VAL A 87 -9.48 1.30 6.00
CA VAL A 87 -8.48 0.62 6.84
C VAL A 87 -9.25 -0.38 7.70
N GLU A 88 -8.99 -1.67 7.49
CA GLU A 88 -9.71 -2.73 8.22
C GLU A 88 -9.05 -3.08 9.54
N GLY A 89 -7.73 -2.91 9.64
CA GLY A 89 -7.05 -3.15 10.89
C GLY A 89 -5.78 -3.96 10.74
N LYS A 90 -5.12 -4.22 11.87
CA LYS A 90 -3.85 -4.94 11.93
C LYS A 90 -4.11 -6.45 11.99
N GLN A 91 -3.27 -7.20 11.29
CA GLN A 91 -3.34 -8.66 11.31
C GLN A 91 -1.94 -9.24 11.14
N GLU A 92 -1.65 -10.30 11.90
CA GLU A 92 -0.44 -11.08 11.71
C GLU A 92 -0.69 -12.13 10.63
N VAL A 93 0.16 -12.18 9.62
CA VAL A 93 -0.04 -13.06 8.47
C VAL A 93 1.25 -13.80 8.12
N VAL A 94 1.09 -14.91 7.45
CA VAL A 94 2.21 -15.66 6.86
C VAL A 94 2.29 -15.25 5.38
N VAL A 95 3.42 -14.69 4.99
CA VAL A 95 3.63 -14.20 3.63
C VAL A 95 4.40 -15.25 2.84
N LYS A 96 3.84 -15.65 1.72
CA LYS A 96 4.49 -16.54 0.77
C LYS A 96 5.13 -15.70 -0.33
N PRO A 97 6.43 -15.91 -0.63
CA PRO A 97 7.09 -15.13 -1.66
C PRO A 97 6.55 -15.42 -3.05
N LEU A 98 6.74 -14.45 -3.96
CA LEU A 98 6.29 -14.56 -5.35
C LEU A 98 7.28 -15.27 -6.27
N SER A 99 8.25 -15.98 -5.73
CA SER A 99 9.30 -16.62 -6.53
C SER A 99 8.80 -17.60 -7.57
N SER A 100 7.58 -18.11 -7.41
CA SER A 100 6.98 -19.05 -8.34
C SER A 100 6.06 -18.39 -9.37
N PHE A 101 5.88 -17.06 -9.30
CA PHE A 101 5.06 -16.35 -10.27
C PHE A 101 5.89 -16.00 -11.50
N ILE A 102 5.24 -16.10 -12.67
CA ILE A 102 5.84 -15.66 -13.92
C ILE A 102 5.51 -14.18 -14.10
N GLY A 103 6.55 -13.38 -14.31
CA GLY A 103 6.40 -11.94 -14.47
C GLY A 103 6.90 -11.17 -13.28
N ASN A 104 7.02 -9.87 -13.46
CA ASN A 104 7.55 -8.97 -12.48
C ASN A 104 6.42 -8.18 -11.82
N THR A 105 6.20 -8.44 -10.53
CA THR A 105 5.18 -7.75 -9.75
C THR A 105 5.84 -6.73 -8.83
N ARG A 106 6.24 -5.61 -9.41
CA ARG A 106 6.87 -4.53 -8.66
C ARG A 106 5.91 -4.03 -7.58
N GLY A 107 6.45 -3.82 -6.38
CA GLY A 107 5.67 -3.33 -5.26
C GLY A 107 5.00 -4.41 -4.43
N ILE A 108 5.16 -5.68 -4.80
CA ILE A 108 4.56 -6.80 -4.06
C ILE A 108 5.67 -7.74 -3.59
N SER A 109 5.73 -8.00 -2.29
CA SER A 109 6.71 -8.93 -1.71
C SER A 109 6.24 -10.37 -1.73
N GLY A 110 4.94 -10.58 -1.70
CA GLY A 110 4.36 -11.90 -1.64
C GLY A 110 2.86 -11.84 -1.49
N ILE A 111 2.28 -12.98 -1.14
CA ILE A 111 0.84 -13.08 -0.89
C ILE A 111 0.60 -13.72 0.46
N THR A 112 -0.55 -13.45 1.03
CA THR A 112 -1.04 -14.17 2.19
C THR A 112 -2.46 -14.66 1.94
N ILE A 113 -2.87 -15.68 2.68
CA ILE A 113 -4.23 -16.20 2.62
C ILE A 113 -4.87 -15.93 3.97
N LEU A 114 -5.94 -15.14 3.97
CA LEU A 114 -6.65 -14.80 5.19
C LEU A 114 -7.56 -15.94 5.66
N GLY A 115 -8.09 -15.82 6.87
CA GLY A 115 -8.92 -16.85 7.44
C GLY A 115 -10.19 -17.16 6.65
N ASP A 116 -10.68 -16.21 5.85
CA ASP A 116 -11.83 -16.39 4.97
C ASP A 116 -11.46 -17.01 3.61
N GLY A 117 -10.18 -17.36 3.40
CA GLY A 117 -9.69 -17.94 2.15
C GLY A 117 -9.31 -16.94 1.09
N GLU A 118 -9.47 -15.64 1.33
CA GLU A 118 -9.09 -14.63 0.34
C GLU A 118 -7.57 -14.52 0.22
N VAL A 119 -7.09 -14.50 -1.02
CA VAL A 119 -5.67 -14.30 -1.32
C VAL A 119 -5.41 -12.80 -1.39
N VAL A 120 -4.49 -12.32 -0.56
CA VAL A 120 -4.22 -10.89 -0.40
C VAL A 120 -2.76 -10.62 -0.71
N PRO A 121 -2.45 -9.69 -1.64
CA PRO A 121 -1.06 -9.30 -1.88
C PRO A 121 -0.54 -8.48 -0.70
N VAL A 122 0.76 -8.60 -0.46
CA VAL A 122 1.46 -7.85 0.58
C VAL A 122 2.44 -6.89 -0.09
N LEU A 123 2.32 -5.62 0.24
CA LEU A 123 3.10 -4.55 -0.36
C LEU A 123 4.56 -4.62 0.05
N ASP A 124 5.44 -4.30 -0.90
CA ASP A 124 6.86 -4.11 -0.65
C ASP A 124 7.22 -2.65 -0.96
N VAL A 125 7.27 -1.83 0.08
CA VAL A 125 7.57 -0.41 -0.06
C VAL A 125 8.96 -0.18 -0.65
N ASN A 126 9.89 -1.07 -0.36
CA ASN A 126 11.26 -1.00 -0.83
C ASN A 126 11.35 -1.00 -2.37
N THR A 127 10.54 -1.80 -3.04
CA THR A 127 10.57 -1.86 -4.51
C THR A 127 9.65 -0.83 -5.16
N MET A 128 8.87 -0.14 -4.38
CA MET A 128 7.90 0.85 -4.83
C MET A 128 8.52 2.24 -4.99
N VAL A 129 9.39 2.60 -4.09
CA VAL A 129 9.99 3.95 -4.04
C VAL A 129 11.34 4.03 -4.71
#